data_86dde985575d919689d245164b49ceb8
#
_entry.id   86dde985575d919689d245164b49ceb8
#
_cell.length_a   1.000
_cell.length_b   1.000
_cell.length_c   1.000
_cell.angle_alpha   90.00
_cell.angle_beta   90.00
_cell.angle_gamma   90.00
#
_symmetry.space_group_name_H-M   'P 1'
#
loop_
_entity.id
_entity.type
_entity.pdbx_description
1 polymer ?
#
loop_
_entity_poly.entity_id
_entity_poly.type
_entity_poly.pdbx_seq_one_letter_code
_entity_poly.pdbx_strand_id
1 'polypeptide(L)'
;HLYLPEPVFIIERFDRTPGHIEPDRVHALDGIQLLNEPAFNKYTSATLPKLNELIDQCRNKVVARLEVFRWIIFNTMVGNSDAHLKNISFLVDQEGKRVAPFYDLLCTAVYHTRVYSDGDAVWPNEKLATPVAGATFFAEVTFEKLLETGMELGLNKVTAAREIGKHVGLASERIVH
;
A
#
# COMPACT_ATOMS: atom_id res chain seq x y z
N HIS A 1 28.54 -11.46 -8.97
CA HIS A 1 27.40 -12.41 -8.96
C HIS A 1 27.62 -13.39 -7.83
N LEU A 2 26.81 -13.29 -6.76
CA LEU A 2 26.72 -14.34 -5.74
C LEU A 2 25.93 -15.49 -6.38
N TYR A 3 26.60 -16.62 -6.67
CA TYR A 3 25.93 -17.82 -7.10
C TYR A 3 25.38 -18.52 -5.86
N LEU A 4 24.08 -18.39 -5.64
CA LEU A 4 23.39 -19.07 -4.56
C LEU A 4 22.73 -20.33 -5.13
N PRO A 5 22.88 -21.50 -4.48
CA PRO A 5 22.36 -22.77 -4.99
C PRO A 5 20.83 -22.85 -4.98
N GLU A 6 20.17 -21.96 -4.23
CA GLU A 6 18.71 -21.85 -4.15
C GLU A 6 18.24 -20.43 -4.45
N PRO A 7 17.04 -20.25 -5.01
CA PRO A 7 16.46 -18.90 -5.23
C PRO A 7 16.33 -18.15 -3.91
N VAL A 8 16.85 -16.92 -3.87
CA VAL A 8 16.72 -16.03 -2.71
C VAL A 8 16.14 -14.71 -3.15
N PHE A 9 15.31 -14.12 -2.28
CA PHE A 9 14.82 -12.77 -2.45
C PHE A 9 15.71 -11.79 -1.68
N ILE A 10 16.29 -10.83 -2.39
CA ILE A 10 17.17 -9.81 -1.81
C ILE A 10 16.52 -8.46 -2.01
N ILE A 11 16.33 -7.73 -0.92
CA ILE A 11 15.76 -6.39 -0.93
C ILE A 11 16.64 -5.43 -0.13
N GLU A 12 16.86 -4.22 -0.66
CA GLU A 12 17.53 -3.15 0.07
C GLU A 12 16.62 -2.60 1.18
N ARG A 13 17.17 -2.44 2.37
CA ARG A 13 16.44 -1.90 3.50
C ARG A 13 16.39 -0.39 3.44
N PHE A 14 15.18 0.19 3.42
CA PHE A 14 14.95 1.64 3.41
C PHE A 14 15.20 2.30 4.79
N ASP A 15 15.27 1.51 5.87
CA ASP A 15 15.51 1.97 7.24
C ASP A 15 17.00 1.91 7.62
N ARG A 16 17.87 1.93 6.60
CA ARG A 16 19.33 1.98 6.74
C ARG A 16 19.92 3.02 5.80
N THR A 17 20.92 3.74 6.27
CA THR A 17 21.76 4.64 5.45
C THR A 17 23.21 4.22 5.55
N PRO A 18 24.04 4.49 4.52
CA PRO A 18 25.47 4.22 4.59
C PRO A 18 26.10 4.91 5.80
N GLY A 19 26.75 4.16 6.67
CA GLY A 19 27.51 4.64 7.81
C GLY A 19 29.01 4.39 7.63
N HIS A 20 29.86 4.90 8.53
CA HIS A 20 31.32 4.76 8.42
C HIS A 20 31.82 3.34 8.70
N ILE A 21 31.20 2.64 9.64
CA ILE A 21 31.59 1.27 10.05
C ILE A 21 30.42 0.31 9.85
N GLU A 22 29.23 0.72 10.28
CA GLU A 22 27.97 -0.01 10.10
C GLU A 22 26.90 0.94 9.54
N PRO A 23 25.87 0.41 8.85
CA PRO A 23 24.76 1.24 8.41
C PRO A 23 24.03 1.91 9.58
N ASP A 24 23.81 3.22 9.49
CA ASP A 24 23.00 3.95 10.45
C ASP A 24 21.53 3.57 10.34
N ARG A 25 20.86 3.50 11.48
CA ARG A 25 19.44 3.16 11.55
C ARG A 25 18.57 4.40 11.42
N VAL A 26 17.61 4.34 10.49
CA VAL A 26 16.53 5.32 10.40
C VAL A 26 15.34 4.79 11.18
N HIS A 27 14.78 5.60 12.08
CA HIS A 27 13.61 5.18 12.85
C HIS A 27 12.39 5.03 11.94
N ALA A 28 11.71 3.89 12.04
CA ALA A 28 10.52 3.58 11.25
C ALA A 28 9.41 3.05 12.17
N LEU A 29 8.19 3.48 11.91
CA LEU A 29 6.97 3.02 12.59
C LEU A 29 5.98 2.54 11.54
N ASP A 30 5.34 1.40 11.74
CA ASP A 30 4.21 0.99 10.91
C ASP A 30 2.95 1.82 11.25
N GLY A 31 1.93 1.75 10.39
CA GLY A 31 0.71 2.54 10.57
C GLY A 31 -0.02 2.24 11.88
N ILE A 32 -0.01 1.00 12.36
CA ILE A 32 -0.60 0.61 13.65
C ILE A 32 0.16 1.22 14.82
N GLN A 33 1.50 1.17 14.77
CA GLN A 33 2.35 1.79 15.79
C GLN A 33 2.17 3.32 15.82
N LEU A 34 2.11 3.94 14.65
CA LEU A 34 1.96 5.39 14.55
C LEU A 34 0.57 5.88 15.03
N LEU A 35 -0.46 5.05 14.91
CA LEU A 35 -1.80 5.29 15.46
C LEU A 35 -1.91 4.95 16.95
N ASN A 36 -0.85 4.35 17.54
CA ASN A 36 -0.88 3.82 18.90
C ASN A 36 -2.02 2.81 19.13
N GLU A 37 -2.26 1.94 18.15
CA GLU A 37 -3.30 0.93 18.21
C GLU A 37 -2.73 -0.47 18.46
N PRO A 38 -3.54 -1.40 19.03
CA PRO A 38 -3.13 -2.78 19.19
C PRO A 38 -2.87 -3.49 17.86
N ALA A 39 -1.84 -4.34 17.80
CA ALA A 39 -1.40 -5.02 16.58
C ALA A 39 -2.50 -5.87 15.90
N PHE A 40 -3.46 -6.39 16.66
CA PHE A 40 -4.58 -7.19 16.13
C PHE A 40 -5.60 -6.34 15.33
N ASN A 41 -5.59 -5.01 15.48
CA ASN A 41 -6.46 -4.11 14.73
C ASN A 41 -5.96 -3.82 13.31
N LYS A 42 -4.90 -4.47 12.83
CA LYS A 42 -4.23 -4.15 11.57
C LYS A 42 -5.16 -4.08 10.34
N TYR A 43 -6.25 -4.86 10.33
CA TYR A 43 -7.29 -4.82 9.28
C TYR A 43 -8.45 -3.91 9.66
N THR A 44 -8.96 -4.01 10.89
CA THR A 44 -10.15 -3.27 11.32
C THR A 44 -9.92 -1.77 11.42
N SER A 45 -8.70 -1.35 11.71
CA SER A 45 -8.29 0.06 11.70
C SER A 45 -7.90 0.58 10.32
N ALA A 46 -7.86 -0.26 9.28
CA ALA A 46 -7.59 0.16 7.91
C ALA A 46 -8.81 0.88 7.30
N THR A 47 -9.06 2.10 7.74
CA THR A 47 -10.15 2.95 7.27
C THR A 47 -9.64 4.27 6.71
N LEU A 48 -10.40 4.93 5.81
CA LEU A 48 -10.00 6.22 5.24
C LEU A 48 -9.77 7.31 6.31
N PRO A 49 -10.62 7.43 7.37
CA PRO A 49 -10.33 8.35 8.48
C PRO A 49 -8.99 8.07 9.17
N LYS A 50 -8.64 6.81 9.40
CA LYS A 50 -7.37 6.44 10.03
C LYS A 50 -6.17 6.70 9.12
N LEU A 51 -6.30 6.49 7.81
CA LEU A 51 -5.27 6.90 6.85
C LEU A 51 -5.09 8.42 6.83
N ASN A 52 -6.16 9.21 6.93
CA ASN A 52 -6.05 10.66 7.07
C ASN A 52 -5.34 11.07 8.38
N GLU A 53 -5.60 10.39 9.50
CA GLU A 53 -4.90 10.60 10.76
C GLU A 53 -3.38 10.35 10.63
N LEU A 54 -2.98 9.31 9.90
CA LEU A 54 -1.58 9.03 9.57
C LEU A 54 -0.96 10.11 8.67
N ILE A 55 -1.66 10.49 7.62
CA ILE A 55 -1.25 11.56 6.68
C ILE A 55 -1.05 12.88 7.43
N ASP A 56 -1.93 13.21 8.36
CA ASP A 56 -1.89 14.47 9.11
C ASP A 56 -0.70 14.57 10.06
N GLN A 57 -0.08 13.45 10.41
CA GLN A 57 1.16 13.40 11.17
C GLN A 57 2.42 13.63 10.30
N CYS A 58 2.31 13.56 8.97
CA CYS A 58 3.44 13.74 8.07
C CYS A 58 3.82 15.21 7.90
N ARG A 59 5.13 15.49 7.78
CA ARG A 59 5.66 16.85 7.54
C ARG A 59 5.14 17.47 6.25
N ASN A 60 4.94 16.67 5.21
CA ASN A 60 4.37 17.10 3.94
C ASN A 60 3.11 16.29 3.63
N LYS A 61 1.97 16.83 4.07
CA LYS A 61 0.67 16.16 3.91
C LYS A 61 0.26 15.97 2.44
N VAL A 62 0.67 16.87 1.54
CA VAL A 62 0.33 16.79 0.11
C VAL A 62 1.03 15.59 -0.51
N VAL A 63 2.32 15.42 -0.24
CA VAL A 63 3.09 14.26 -0.71
C VAL A 63 2.54 12.99 -0.09
N ALA A 64 2.32 12.96 1.23
CA ALA A 64 1.80 11.79 1.93
C ALA A 64 0.44 11.33 1.38
N ARG A 65 -0.49 12.28 1.06
CA ARG A 65 -1.78 11.96 0.42
C ARG A 65 -1.60 11.26 -0.92
N LEU A 66 -0.70 11.76 -1.76
CA LEU A 66 -0.41 11.15 -3.05
C LEU A 66 0.19 9.75 -2.90
N GLU A 67 1.15 9.58 -1.99
CA GLU A 67 1.79 8.29 -1.74
C GLU A 67 0.80 7.26 -1.20
N VAL A 68 0.01 7.61 -0.18
CA VAL A 68 -1.01 6.72 0.38
C VAL A 68 -2.06 6.36 -0.69
N PHE A 69 -2.50 7.32 -1.49
CA PHE A 69 -3.47 7.06 -2.56
C PHE A 69 -2.89 6.11 -3.64
N ARG A 70 -1.63 6.30 -4.04
CA ARG A 70 -0.92 5.39 -4.95
C ARG A 70 -0.78 3.99 -4.39
N TRP A 71 -0.51 3.88 -3.09
CA TRP A 71 -0.48 2.60 -2.39
C TRP A 71 -1.83 1.89 -2.44
N ILE A 72 -2.94 2.60 -2.22
CA ILE A 72 -4.30 2.06 -2.35
C ILE A 72 -4.56 1.58 -3.78
N ILE A 73 -4.30 2.43 -4.80
CA ILE A 73 -4.50 2.08 -6.20
C ILE A 73 -3.70 0.82 -6.56
N PHE A 74 -2.42 0.79 -6.22
CA PHE A 74 -1.55 -0.33 -6.57
C PHE A 74 -2.02 -1.63 -5.94
N ASN A 75 -2.26 -1.66 -4.62
CA ASN A 75 -2.73 -2.87 -3.92
C ASN A 75 -4.08 -3.37 -4.45
N THR A 76 -4.98 -2.46 -4.82
CA THR A 76 -6.24 -2.79 -5.45
C THR A 76 -6.04 -3.42 -6.83
N MET A 77 -5.15 -2.86 -7.65
CA MET A 77 -4.89 -3.35 -9.02
C MET A 77 -4.23 -4.71 -9.05
N VAL A 78 -3.31 -5.00 -8.11
CA VAL A 78 -2.63 -6.31 -8.03
C VAL A 78 -3.44 -7.35 -7.25
N GLY A 79 -4.57 -6.98 -6.67
CA GLY A 79 -5.41 -7.88 -5.88
C GLY A 79 -4.74 -8.31 -4.57
N ASN A 80 -4.13 -7.36 -3.83
CA ASN A 80 -3.48 -7.64 -2.55
C ASN A 80 -4.49 -7.58 -1.39
N SER A 81 -5.04 -8.71 -0.99
CA SER A 81 -5.96 -8.81 0.15
C SER A 81 -5.26 -8.80 1.53
N ASP A 82 -3.93 -8.69 1.56
CA ASP A 82 -3.15 -8.56 2.80
C ASP A 82 -2.52 -7.17 2.99
N ALA A 83 -2.93 -6.17 2.23
CA ALA A 83 -2.43 -4.79 2.32
C ALA A 83 -3.01 -4.03 3.53
N HIS A 84 -2.64 -4.43 4.73
CA HIS A 84 -3.12 -3.85 6.00
C HIS A 84 -2.20 -2.74 6.55
N LEU A 85 -2.59 -2.08 7.67
CA LEU A 85 -1.86 -0.93 8.22
C LEU A 85 -0.43 -1.23 8.72
N LYS A 86 -0.04 -2.49 8.89
CA LYS A 86 1.36 -2.84 9.18
C LYS A 86 2.23 -2.91 7.92
N ASN A 87 1.62 -2.89 6.72
CA ASN A 87 2.32 -2.90 5.44
C ASN A 87 2.54 -1.47 4.88
N ILE A 88 2.17 -0.46 5.64
CA ILE A 88 2.54 0.92 5.39
C ILE A 88 3.34 1.45 6.57
N SER A 89 4.53 1.99 6.31
CA SER A 89 5.43 2.50 7.33
C SER A 89 5.78 3.96 7.10
N PHE A 90 6.24 4.59 8.16
CA PHE A 90 6.64 5.99 8.19
C PHE A 90 8.05 6.10 8.75
N LEU A 91 8.92 6.80 8.04
CA LEU A 91 10.25 7.15 8.52
C LEU A 91 10.14 8.41 9.38
N VAL A 92 10.87 8.40 10.48
CA VAL A 92 10.87 9.49 11.47
C VAL A 92 12.30 10.01 11.60
N ASP A 93 12.48 11.28 11.34
CA ASP A 93 13.75 11.99 11.48
C ASP A 93 13.53 13.36 12.16
N GLN A 94 14.59 14.17 12.25
CA GLN A 94 14.53 15.49 12.88
C GLN A 94 13.62 16.48 12.12
N GLU A 95 13.37 16.25 10.85
CA GLU A 95 12.48 17.08 10.02
C GLU A 95 11.01 16.68 10.15
N GLY A 96 10.72 15.55 10.78
CA GLY A 96 9.38 15.02 11.00
C GLY A 96 9.15 13.64 10.38
N LYS A 97 7.89 13.32 10.12
CA LYS A 97 7.47 12.02 9.59
C LYS A 97 7.20 12.10 8.09
N ARG A 98 7.54 11.03 7.36
CA ARG A 98 7.21 10.84 5.93
C ARG A 98 6.88 9.40 5.64
N VAL A 99 6.10 9.13 4.62
CA VAL A 99 5.81 7.75 4.18
C VAL A 99 7.11 7.08 3.76
N ALA A 100 7.31 5.84 4.20
CA ALA A 100 8.44 5.00 3.79
C ALA A 100 8.21 4.43 2.38
N PRO A 101 9.26 3.97 1.68
CA PRO A 101 9.09 3.15 0.49
C PRO A 101 8.17 1.96 0.77
N PHE A 102 7.30 1.63 -0.18
CA PHE A 102 6.35 0.54 -0.01
C PHE A 102 7.03 -0.81 -0.09
N TYR A 103 6.51 -1.76 0.66
CA TYR A 103 6.96 -3.13 0.74
C TYR A 103 5.75 -4.06 0.85
N ASP A 104 5.99 -5.36 0.75
CA ASP A 104 4.95 -6.39 0.85
C ASP A 104 3.83 -6.20 -0.18
N LEU A 105 4.24 -5.81 -1.39
CA LEU A 105 3.36 -5.56 -2.53
C LEU A 105 3.11 -6.88 -3.28
N LEU A 106 2.20 -7.69 -2.74
CA LEU A 106 1.91 -9.04 -3.20
C LEU A 106 0.66 -9.10 -4.08
N CYS A 107 0.63 -10.04 -5.03
CA CYS A 107 -0.58 -10.42 -5.72
C CYS A 107 -1.20 -11.64 -5.01
N THR A 108 -1.99 -11.42 -3.96
CA THR A 108 -2.64 -12.53 -3.25
C THR A 108 -3.82 -13.13 -4.03
N ALA A 109 -4.34 -12.40 -5.01
CA ALA A 109 -5.42 -12.86 -5.90
C ALA A 109 -5.15 -14.21 -6.55
N VAL A 110 -3.89 -14.55 -6.83
CA VAL A 110 -3.51 -15.84 -7.44
C VAL A 110 -3.89 -17.04 -6.55
N TYR A 111 -3.90 -16.86 -5.23
CA TYR A 111 -4.27 -17.93 -4.29
C TYR A 111 -5.78 -18.13 -4.17
N HIS A 112 -6.57 -17.20 -4.69
CA HIS A 112 -8.03 -17.22 -4.66
C HIS A 112 -8.64 -17.65 -6.01
N THR A 113 -7.84 -18.28 -6.88
CA THR A 113 -8.25 -18.83 -8.17
C THR A 113 -8.21 -20.35 -8.15
N ARG A 114 -8.99 -21.01 -9.03
CA ARG A 114 -9.02 -22.49 -9.16
C ARG A 114 -7.72 -23.10 -9.60
N VAL A 115 -6.78 -22.31 -10.11
CA VAL A 115 -5.46 -22.79 -10.57
C VAL A 115 -4.56 -23.13 -9.39
N TYR A 116 -4.70 -22.42 -8.26
CA TYR A 116 -3.82 -22.54 -7.10
C TYR A 116 -4.55 -22.87 -5.79
N SER A 117 -5.86 -23.12 -5.86
CA SER A 117 -6.69 -23.45 -4.69
C SER A 117 -7.49 -24.71 -4.98
N ASP A 118 -7.49 -25.65 -4.04
CA ASP A 118 -8.34 -26.86 -4.06
C ASP A 118 -9.81 -26.53 -3.71
N GLY A 119 -10.09 -25.31 -3.29
CA GLY A 119 -11.42 -24.82 -2.98
C GLY A 119 -12.08 -24.07 -4.13
N ASP A 120 -13.26 -23.52 -3.86
CA ASP A 120 -13.94 -22.63 -4.80
C ASP A 120 -13.15 -21.34 -5.02
N ALA A 121 -13.10 -20.88 -6.28
CA ALA A 121 -12.49 -19.60 -6.58
C ALA A 121 -13.32 -18.46 -5.98
N VAL A 122 -12.70 -17.65 -5.11
CA VAL A 122 -13.36 -16.50 -4.47
C VAL A 122 -13.06 -15.17 -5.19
N TRP A 123 -11.96 -15.11 -5.94
CA TRP A 123 -11.63 -13.91 -6.73
C TRP A 123 -12.66 -13.65 -7.84
N PRO A 124 -13.17 -12.42 -8.02
CA PRO A 124 -12.82 -11.17 -7.32
C PRO A 124 -13.67 -10.84 -6.06
N ASN A 125 -14.39 -11.82 -5.51
CA ASN A 125 -15.23 -11.65 -4.31
C ASN A 125 -14.43 -11.75 -3.00
N GLU A 126 -13.11 -11.53 -3.06
CA GLU A 126 -12.24 -11.41 -1.88
C GLU A 126 -12.36 -10.01 -1.27
N LYS A 127 -12.23 -9.94 0.06
CA LYS A 127 -12.32 -8.67 0.79
C LYS A 127 -11.09 -7.80 0.55
N LEU A 128 -11.35 -6.51 0.45
CA LEU A 128 -10.29 -5.50 0.47
C LEU A 128 -9.68 -5.41 1.87
N ALA A 129 -8.35 -5.46 1.98
CA ALA A 129 -7.63 -5.07 3.19
C ALA A 129 -7.36 -3.55 3.22
N THR A 130 -7.24 -2.94 2.05
CA THR A 130 -7.05 -1.50 1.88
C THR A 130 -8.40 -0.83 1.69
N PRO A 131 -8.72 0.27 2.40
CA PRO A 131 -10.03 0.90 2.29
C PRO A 131 -10.22 1.59 0.93
N VAL A 132 -11.35 1.28 0.28
CA VAL A 132 -11.84 1.98 -0.90
C VAL A 132 -13.26 2.44 -0.61
N ALA A 133 -13.57 3.71 -0.90
CA ALA A 133 -14.87 4.31 -0.61
C ALA A 133 -16.02 3.47 -1.15
N GLY A 134 -16.97 3.11 -0.30
CA GLY A 134 -18.15 2.33 -0.66
C GLY A 134 -17.90 0.93 -1.22
N ALA A 135 -16.68 0.35 -1.04
CA ALA A 135 -16.36 -1.01 -1.47
C ALA A 135 -15.90 -1.88 -0.29
N THR A 136 -16.35 -3.11 -0.26
CA THR A 136 -15.92 -4.15 0.70
C THR A 136 -15.11 -5.23 -0.02
N PHE A 137 -15.43 -5.54 -1.26
CA PHE A 137 -14.83 -6.59 -2.07
C PHE A 137 -14.14 -5.99 -3.30
N PHE A 138 -13.12 -6.68 -3.83
CA PHE A 138 -12.44 -6.26 -5.06
C PHE A 138 -13.40 -6.14 -6.25
N ALA A 139 -14.41 -7.03 -6.34
CA ALA A 139 -15.44 -6.98 -7.39
C ALA A 139 -16.25 -5.68 -7.41
N GLU A 140 -16.28 -4.94 -6.33
CA GLU A 140 -17.05 -3.70 -6.19
C GLU A 140 -16.24 -2.45 -6.53
N VAL A 141 -14.94 -2.58 -6.76
CA VAL A 141 -14.08 -1.45 -7.05
C VAL A 141 -14.33 -0.94 -8.47
N THR A 142 -14.64 0.34 -8.57
CA THR A 142 -14.81 1.07 -9.83
C THR A 142 -13.90 2.29 -9.87
N PHE A 143 -13.78 2.90 -11.05
CA PHE A 143 -13.08 4.17 -11.19
C PHE A 143 -13.67 5.26 -10.29
N GLU A 144 -15.00 5.34 -10.20
CA GLU A 144 -15.72 6.32 -9.38
C GLU A 144 -15.41 6.15 -7.90
N LYS A 145 -15.40 4.91 -7.39
CA LYS A 145 -15.07 4.62 -5.99
C LYS A 145 -13.61 4.92 -5.67
N LEU A 146 -12.67 4.63 -6.58
CA LEU A 146 -11.27 5.07 -6.42
C LEU A 146 -11.15 6.59 -6.46
N LEU A 147 -11.90 7.27 -7.33
CA LEU A 147 -11.92 8.73 -7.39
C LEU A 147 -12.43 9.33 -6.08
N GLU A 148 -13.53 8.79 -5.54
CA GLU A 148 -14.08 9.19 -4.24
C GLU A 148 -13.06 8.95 -3.11
N THR A 149 -12.40 7.79 -3.11
CA THR A 149 -11.30 7.48 -2.18
C THR A 149 -10.21 8.56 -2.19
N GLY A 150 -9.76 8.97 -3.38
CA GLY A 150 -8.77 10.04 -3.50
C GLY A 150 -9.27 11.38 -2.95
N MET A 151 -10.54 11.69 -3.17
CA MET A 151 -11.17 12.92 -2.66
C MET A 151 -11.33 12.87 -1.14
N GLU A 152 -11.72 11.75 -0.55
CA GLU A 152 -11.79 11.57 0.91
C GLU A 152 -10.41 11.66 1.58
N LEU A 153 -9.33 11.27 0.88
CA LEU A 153 -7.96 11.50 1.33
C LEU A 153 -7.50 12.96 1.14
N GLY A 154 -8.38 13.85 0.65
CA GLY A 154 -8.11 15.27 0.49
C GLY A 154 -7.38 15.65 -0.81
N LEU A 155 -7.39 14.80 -1.83
CA LEU A 155 -6.95 15.15 -3.18
C LEU A 155 -8.08 15.86 -3.94
N ASN A 156 -7.72 16.79 -4.84
CA ASN A 156 -8.73 17.31 -5.77
C ASN A 156 -9.04 16.25 -6.86
N LYS A 157 -10.25 16.33 -7.43
CA LYS A 157 -10.77 15.39 -8.41
C LYS A 157 -9.84 15.17 -9.61
N VAL A 158 -9.24 16.25 -10.13
CA VAL A 158 -8.35 16.18 -11.30
C VAL A 158 -7.07 15.41 -10.97
N THR A 159 -6.48 15.67 -9.81
CA THR A 159 -5.29 14.95 -9.35
C THR A 159 -5.59 13.48 -9.12
N ALA A 160 -6.70 13.15 -8.44
CA ALA A 160 -7.08 11.76 -8.20
C ALA A 160 -7.31 11.01 -9.52
N ALA A 161 -8.08 11.59 -10.46
CA ALA A 161 -8.33 10.98 -11.77
C ALA A 161 -7.02 10.75 -12.56
N ARG A 162 -6.09 11.71 -12.54
CA ARG A 162 -4.78 11.59 -13.19
C ARG A 162 -3.95 10.45 -12.60
N GLU A 163 -3.89 10.32 -11.28
CA GLU A 163 -3.12 9.25 -10.63
C GLU A 163 -3.73 7.87 -10.94
N ILE A 164 -5.05 7.71 -10.95
CA ILE A 164 -5.70 6.47 -11.36
C ILE A 164 -5.33 6.15 -12.82
N GLY A 165 -5.55 7.10 -13.75
CA GLY A 165 -5.26 6.90 -15.17
C GLY A 165 -3.79 6.54 -15.45
N LYS A 166 -2.85 7.16 -14.72
CA LYS A 166 -1.42 6.85 -14.83
C LYS A 166 -1.11 5.41 -14.43
N HIS A 167 -1.67 4.90 -13.33
CA HIS A 167 -1.40 3.55 -12.86
C HIS A 167 -2.04 2.50 -13.78
N VAL A 168 -3.27 2.72 -14.23
CA VAL A 168 -3.95 1.84 -15.20
C VAL A 168 -3.21 1.82 -16.54
N GLY A 169 -2.75 2.97 -17.03
CA GLY A 169 -1.97 3.07 -18.28
C GLY A 169 -0.65 2.30 -18.20
N LEU A 170 0.11 2.49 -17.10
CA LEU A 170 1.37 1.76 -16.89
C LEU A 170 1.18 0.24 -16.79
N ALA A 171 0.07 -0.22 -16.19
CA ALA A 171 -0.24 -1.64 -16.13
C ALA A 171 -0.56 -2.20 -17.52
N SER A 172 -1.38 -1.51 -18.32
CA SER A 172 -1.76 -1.96 -19.67
C SER A 172 -0.56 -2.04 -20.62
N GLU A 173 0.37 -1.08 -20.55
CA GLU A 173 1.58 -1.08 -21.38
C GLU A 173 2.55 -2.23 -21.06
N ARG A 174 2.59 -2.70 -19.80
CA ARG A 174 3.51 -3.76 -19.36
C ARG A 174 2.95 -5.18 -19.47
N ILE A 175 1.63 -5.33 -19.62
CA ILE A 175 1.00 -6.67 -19.80
C ILE A 175 1.13 -7.15 -21.26
N VAL A 176 1.41 -6.26 -22.20
CA VAL A 176 1.47 -6.57 -23.65
C VAL A 176 2.88 -7.01 -24.10
N HIS A 177 3.84 -7.08 -23.20
CA HIS A 177 5.20 -7.55 -23.44
C HIS A 177 5.55 -8.72 -22.50
#